data_fff319c311127ea100dbdb5b3aebb87c
#
_entry.id   fff319c311127ea100dbdb5b3aebb87c
#
_cell.length_a   1.000
_cell.length_b   1.000
_cell.length_c   1.000
_cell.angle_alpha   90.00
_cell.angle_beta   90.00
_cell.angle_gamma   90.00
#
_symmetry.space_group_name_H-M   'P 1'
#
loop_
_entity.id
_entity.type
_entity.pdbx_description
1 polymer ?
#
loop_
_entity_poly.entity_id
_entity_poly.type
_entity_poly.pdbx_seq_one_letter_code
_entity_poly.pdbx_strand_id
1 'polypeptide(L)'
;MNRYAPELALVAGGVLGGSFGGFVLFVLGEFYSAAVVCALFGYPFAAYAIHTDDNPTAVLPPQGVTIVVAVITVGVVLDVLRLFGLTVDSLLFSSGPALVVLLPVVIYSTHYGGLPNWLSPNIVGLSTTMLAVGLLAGSLTTGRHLSAVSAFVVFVAGMTLWVRSNDGGVNVRLWPIGGLTLAGGLLGVSTTVGGSADRWVLAAMAVAFGPLLVVLLAVN
;
A
#
# COMPACT_ATOMS: atom_id res chain seq x y z
N MET A 1 9.80 -9.12 31.40
CA MET A 1 9.86 -8.06 30.38
C MET A 1 9.35 -6.78 31.00
N ASN A 2 9.87 -5.62 30.61
CA ASN A 2 9.44 -4.34 31.17
C ASN A 2 8.04 -4.02 30.64
N ARG A 3 7.05 -3.92 31.55
CA ARG A 3 5.62 -3.71 31.22
C ARG A 3 5.34 -2.47 30.37
N TYR A 4 6.25 -1.49 30.42
CA TYR A 4 6.12 -0.22 29.67
C TYR A 4 6.92 -0.17 28.36
N ALA A 5 7.55 -1.28 27.94
CA ALA A 5 8.36 -1.29 26.72
C ALA A 5 7.55 -0.93 25.45
N PRO A 6 6.34 -1.45 25.22
CA PRO A 6 5.53 -1.09 24.06
C PRO A 6 5.14 0.39 24.02
N GLU A 7 4.72 0.93 25.18
CA GLU A 7 4.32 2.34 25.29
C GLU A 7 5.49 3.28 25.05
N LEU A 8 6.68 2.96 25.61
CA LEU A 8 7.89 3.72 25.38
C LEU A 8 8.33 3.68 23.90
N ALA A 9 8.18 2.55 23.24
CA ALA A 9 8.46 2.44 21.81
C ALA A 9 7.54 3.37 21.00
N LEU A 10 6.24 3.39 21.28
CA LEU A 10 5.30 4.28 20.59
C LEU A 10 5.63 5.76 20.82
N VAL A 11 5.97 6.13 22.06
CA VAL A 11 6.40 7.49 22.37
C VAL A 11 7.69 7.85 21.60
N ALA A 12 8.69 6.95 21.59
CA ALA A 12 9.93 7.14 20.85
C ALA A 12 9.68 7.29 19.35
N GLY A 13 8.84 6.42 18.76
CA GLY A 13 8.43 6.50 17.36
C GLY A 13 7.70 7.81 17.03
N GLY A 14 6.79 8.24 17.92
CA GLY A 14 6.07 9.52 17.78
C GLY A 14 7.00 10.73 17.86
N VAL A 15 7.94 10.73 18.80
CA VAL A 15 8.93 11.81 18.93
C VAL A 15 9.88 11.86 17.74
N LEU A 16 10.44 10.72 17.33
CA LEU A 16 11.36 10.67 16.19
C LEU A 16 10.64 10.98 14.87
N GLY A 17 9.53 10.30 14.60
CA GLY A 17 8.74 10.55 13.39
C GLY A 17 8.24 11.99 13.34
N GLY A 18 7.69 12.50 14.44
CA GLY A 18 7.21 13.86 14.52
C GLY A 18 8.32 14.91 14.39
N SER A 19 9.50 14.67 14.99
CA SER A 19 10.63 15.60 14.88
C SER A 19 11.19 15.66 13.47
N PHE A 20 11.46 14.51 12.85
CA PHE A 20 11.99 14.46 11.48
C PHE A 20 10.95 14.89 10.44
N GLY A 21 9.71 14.43 10.56
CA GLY A 21 8.62 14.86 9.70
C GLY A 21 8.31 16.36 9.86
N GLY A 22 8.29 16.84 11.09
CA GLY A 22 8.15 18.27 11.38
C GLY A 22 9.27 19.10 10.77
N PHE A 23 10.52 18.65 10.93
CA PHE A 23 11.67 19.32 10.29
C PHE A 23 11.49 19.41 8.76
N VAL A 24 11.14 18.30 8.11
CA VAL A 24 10.88 18.29 6.66
C VAL A 24 9.75 19.24 6.28
N LEU A 25 8.65 19.24 7.04
CA LEU A 25 7.53 20.15 6.81
C LEU A 25 7.92 21.62 6.90
N PHE A 26 8.69 21.99 7.94
CA PHE A 26 9.09 23.39 8.16
C PHE A 26 10.18 23.85 7.18
N VAL A 27 11.10 22.95 6.76
CA VAL A 27 12.23 23.30 5.88
C VAL A 27 11.82 23.26 4.40
N LEU A 28 11.11 22.20 3.98
CA LEU A 28 10.73 22.00 2.57
C LEU A 28 9.33 22.54 2.26
N GLY A 29 8.46 22.69 3.26
CA GLY A 29 7.06 23.08 3.06
C GLY A 29 6.19 22.01 2.39
N GLU A 30 6.67 20.76 2.34
CA GLU A 30 6.04 19.65 1.64
C GLU A 30 5.41 18.66 2.62
N PHE A 31 4.09 18.64 2.66
CA PHE A 31 3.38 17.76 3.58
C PHE A 31 3.56 16.27 3.21
N TYR A 32 3.56 15.91 1.91
CA TYR A 32 3.74 14.53 1.48
C TYR A 32 5.10 13.95 1.90
N SER A 33 6.17 14.71 1.75
CA SER A 33 7.53 14.31 2.18
C SER A 33 7.60 14.15 3.70
N ALA A 34 7.00 15.08 4.44
CA ALA A 34 6.93 15.03 5.90
C ALA A 34 6.17 13.80 6.39
N ALA A 35 5.01 13.48 5.78
CA ALA A 35 4.22 12.31 6.13
C ALA A 35 4.97 11.00 5.87
N VAL A 36 5.69 10.89 4.74
CA VAL A 36 6.51 9.71 4.41
C VAL A 36 7.64 9.54 5.43
N VAL A 37 8.35 10.62 5.78
CA VAL A 37 9.42 10.59 6.78
C VAL A 37 8.87 10.20 8.14
N CYS A 38 7.75 10.79 8.55
CA CYS A 38 7.04 10.42 9.78
C CYS A 38 6.71 8.92 9.84
N ALA A 39 6.20 8.38 8.73
CA ALA A 39 5.86 6.96 8.60
C ALA A 39 7.11 6.07 8.68
N LEU A 40 8.17 6.39 7.96
CA LEU A 40 9.43 5.61 7.94
C LEU A 40 10.09 5.52 9.32
N PHE A 41 10.04 6.60 10.11
CA PHE A 41 10.59 6.59 11.46
C PHE A 41 9.60 6.06 12.50
N GLY A 42 8.30 6.29 12.34
CA GLY A 42 7.29 5.87 13.31
C GLY A 42 6.91 4.38 13.23
N TYR A 43 6.77 3.84 12.04
CA TYR A 43 6.28 2.46 11.86
C TYR A 43 7.16 1.35 12.44
N PRO A 44 8.50 1.40 12.40
CA PRO A 44 9.31 0.38 13.07
C PRO A 44 9.04 0.29 14.58
N PHE A 45 8.84 1.44 15.24
CA PHE A 45 8.52 1.48 16.68
C PHE A 45 7.09 1.01 16.95
N ALA A 46 6.14 1.39 16.09
CA ALA A 46 4.78 0.89 16.18
C ALA A 46 4.73 -0.64 15.98
N ALA A 47 5.45 -1.17 15.00
CA ALA A 47 5.55 -2.61 14.76
C ALA A 47 6.17 -3.35 15.97
N TYR A 48 7.22 -2.79 16.57
CA TYR A 48 7.81 -3.33 17.80
C TYR A 48 6.81 -3.33 18.95
N ALA A 49 6.08 -2.23 19.15
CA ALA A 49 5.06 -2.12 20.19
C ALA A 49 3.96 -3.16 20.00
N ILE A 50 3.42 -3.29 18.79
CA ILE A 50 2.39 -4.26 18.43
C ILE A 50 2.87 -5.70 18.68
N HIS A 51 4.13 -6.00 18.33
CA HIS A 51 4.68 -7.36 18.49
C HIS A 51 4.96 -7.72 19.96
N THR A 52 5.21 -6.73 20.81
CA THR A 52 5.63 -6.93 22.20
C THR A 52 4.46 -6.83 23.21
N ASP A 53 3.32 -6.27 22.77
CA ASP A 53 2.14 -6.09 23.61
C ASP A 53 1.19 -7.30 23.52
N ASP A 54 0.71 -7.77 24.67
CA ASP A 54 -0.28 -8.86 24.75
C ASP A 54 -1.67 -8.44 24.20
N ASN A 55 -1.97 -7.13 24.20
CA ASN A 55 -3.23 -6.59 23.69
C ASN A 55 -3.03 -5.29 22.89
N PRO A 56 -2.45 -5.37 21.69
CA PRO A 56 -2.11 -4.19 20.88
C PRO A 56 -3.31 -3.33 20.49
N THR A 57 -4.52 -3.92 20.44
CA THR A 57 -5.75 -3.19 20.10
C THR A 57 -6.24 -2.24 21.20
N ALA A 58 -5.82 -2.45 22.43
CA ALA A 58 -6.13 -1.53 23.54
C ALA A 58 -5.31 -0.24 23.44
N VAL A 59 -4.07 -0.33 22.94
CA VAL A 59 -3.17 0.82 22.81
C VAL A 59 -3.36 1.53 21.47
N LEU A 60 -3.55 0.75 20.41
CA LEU A 60 -3.75 1.24 19.03
C LEU A 60 -5.07 0.71 18.47
N PRO A 61 -6.21 1.38 18.71
CA PRO A 61 -7.50 0.92 18.19
C PRO A 61 -7.50 0.93 16.65
N PRO A 62 -7.68 -0.25 15.99
CA PRO A 62 -7.45 -0.39 14.54
C PRO A 62 -8.30 0.58 13.70
N GLN A 63 -9.57 0.75 14.08
CA GLN A 63 -10.48 1.66 13.34
C GLN A 63 -10.06 3.12 13.46
N GLY A 64 -9.66 3.58 14.65
CA GLY A 64 -9.21 4.95 14.88
C GLY A 64 -7.95 5.26 14.09
N VAL A 65 -6.96 4.36 14.17
CA VAL A 65 -5.69 4.51 13.44
C VAL A 65 -5.94 4.54 11.92
N THR A 66 -6.80 3.66 11.41
CA THR A 66 -7.15 3.62 9.97
C THR A 66 -7.78 4.92 9.50
N ILE A 67 -8.71 5.49 10.26
CA ILE A 67 -9.36 6.76 9.90
C ILE A 67 -8.33 7.90 9.86
N VAL A 68 -7.51 8.01 10.89
CA VAL A 68 -6.47 9.08 10.97
C VAL A 68 -5.50 8.96 9.80
N VAL A 69 -4.99 7.77 9.54
CA VAL A 69 -4.03 7.56 8.46
C VAL A 69 -4.67 7.70 7.08
N ALA A 70 -5.95 7.33 6.91
CA ALA A 70 -6.68 7.60 5.66
C ALA A 70 -6.80 9.11 5.40
N VAL A 71 -7.10 9.93 6.41
CA VAL A 71 -7.13 11.39 6.30
C VAL A 71 -5.76 11.96 5.94
N ILE A 72 -4.69 11.48 6.59
CA ILE A 72 -3.30 11.87 6.26
C ILE A 72 -2.98 11.49 4.81
N THR A 73 -3.37 10.31 4.36
CA THR A 73 -3.14 9.84 2.99
C THR A 73 -3.84 10.72 1.96
N VAL A 74 -5.07 11.14 2.22
CA VAL A 74 -5.76 12.12 1.38
C VAL A 74 -4.98 13.44 1.34
N GLY A 75 -4.50 13.93 2.49
CA GLY A 75 -3.64 15.11 2.57
C GLY A 75 -2.37 14.98 1.74
N VAL A 76 -1.71 13.81 1.76
CA VAL A 76 -0.52 13.50 0.95
C VAL A 76 -0.83 13.62 -0.55
N VAL A 77 -1.94 13.02 -1.01
CA VAL A 77 -2.36 13.11 -2.41
C VAL A 77 -2.65 14.56 -2.81
N LEU A 78 -3.40 15.29 -1.99
CA LEU A 78 -3.75 16.68 -2.26
C LEU A 78 -2.50 17.60 -2.30
N ASP A 79 -1.52 17.38 -1.42
CA ASP A 79 -0.29 18.17 -1.41
C ASP A 79 0.56 17.91 -2.66
N VAL A 80 0.67 16.65 -3.10
CA VAL A 80 1.32 16.32 -4.38
C VAL A 80 0.62 17.01 -5.56
N LEU A 81 -0.72 16.96 -5.60
CA LEU A 81 -1.49 17.62 -6.66
C LEU A 81 -1.35 19.15 -6.61
N ARG A 82 -1.24 19.73 -5.42
CA ARG A 82 -1.00 21.15 -5.23
C ARG A 82 0.38 21.57 -5.79
N LEU A 83 1.41 20.77 -5.50
CA LEU A 83 2.81 21.10 -5.89
C LEU A 83 3.09 20.86 -7.38
N PHE A 84 2.56 19.78 -7.94
CA PHE A 84 2.87 19.34 -9.31
C PHE A 84 1.72 19.56 -10.31
N GLY A 85 0.60 20.13 -9.84
CA GLY A 85 -0.62 20.34 -10.64
C GLY A 85 -1.48 19.08 -10.79
N LEU A 86 -2.70 19.27 -11.28
CA LEU A 86 -3.65 18.18 -11.53
C LEU A 86 -3.35 17.51 -12.87
N THR A 87 -2.36 16.65 -12.89
CA THR A 87 -1.94 15.89 -14.07
C THR A 87 -2.01 14.39 -13.81
N VAL A 88 -2.06 13.58 -14.85
CA VAL A 88 -1.98 12.11 -14.71
C VAL A 88 -0.67 11.71 -14.03
N ASP A 89 0.41 12.41 -14.37
CA ASP A 89 1.73 12.17 -13.79
C ASP A 89 1.79 12.43 -12.29
N SER A 90 1.18 13.49 -11.79
CA SER A 90 1.15 13.80 -10.36
C SER A 90 0.25 12.82 -9.58
N LEU A 91 -0.88 12.39 -10.16
CA LEU A 91 -1.71 11.34 -9.60
C LEU A 91 -0.96 10.02 -9.47
N LEU A 92 -0.24 9.62 -10.51
CA LEU A 92 0.58 8.40 -10.48
C LEU A 92 1.73 8.51 -9.47
N PHE A 93 2.39 9.68 -9.41
CA PHE A 93 3.45 9.92 -8.43
C PHE A 93 2.94 9.86 -6.98
N SER A 94 1.75 10.41 -6.72
CA SER A 94 1.16 10.41 -5.37
C SER A 94 0.88 9.01 -4.81
N SER A 95 0.73 8.00 -5.69
CA SER A 95 0.46 6.62 -5.28
C SER A 95 1.57 6.02 -4.41
N GLY A 96 2.84 6.34 -4.67
CA GLY A 96 3.98 5.86 -3.90
C GLY A 96 3.96 6.36 -2.44
N PRO A 97 4.01 7.67 -2.20
CA PRO A 97 3.89 8.25 -0.86
C PRO A 97 2.63 7.81 -0.12
N ALA A 98 1.48 7.79 -0.81
CA ALA A 98 0.22 7.34 -0.23
C ALA A 98 0.29 5.89 0.27
N LEU A 99 0.91 4.99 -0.49
CA LEU A 99 1.07 3.59 -0.09
C LEU A 99 2.03 3.43 1.10
N VAL A 100 3.13 4.16 1.13
CA VAL A 100 4.06 4.12 2.28
C VAL A 100 3.34 4.49 3.57
N VAL A 101 2.43 5.47 3.51
CA VAL A 101 1.68 5.93 4.68
C VAL A 101 0.52 4.98 5.01
N LEU A 102 -0.24 4.51 4.03
CA LEU A 102 -1.50 3.78 4.26
C LEU A 102 -1.30 2.28 4.47
N LEU A 103 -0.42 1.64 3.70
CA LEU A 103 -0.34 0.17 3.62
C LEU A 103 -0.06 -0.52 4.96
N PRO A 104 0.93 -0.07 5.79
CA PRO A 104 1.20 -0.72 7.07
C PRO A 104 -0.01 -0.70 8.02
N VAL A 105 -0.78 0.39 7.99
CA VAL A 105 -1.97 0.55 8.83
C VAL A 105 -3.13 -0.31 8.32
N VAL A 106 -3.30 -0.45 7.01
CA VAL A 106 -4.29 -1.37 6.44
C VAL A 106 -3.97 -2.81 6.84
N ILE A 107 -2.70 -3.23 6.73
CA ILE A 107 -2.26 -4.58 7.17
C ILE A 107 -2.54 -4.78 8.66
N TYR A 108 -2.19 -3.80 9.51
CA TYR A 108 -2.48 -3.85 10.93
C TYR A 108 -3.99 -3.99 11.22
N SER A 109 -4.80 -3.13 10.61
CA SER A 109 -6.25 -3.11 10.86
C SER A 109 -6.95 -4.38 10.42
N THR A 110 -6.50 -5.00 9.34
CA THR A 110 -7.08 -6.27 8.87
C THR A 110 -6.64 -7.47 9.69
N HIS A 111 -5.45 -7.37 10.30
CA HIS A 111 -4.98 -8.45 11.18
C HIS A 111 -5.66 -8.42 12.56
N TYR A 112 -5.86 -7.23 13.12
CA TYR A 112 -6.33 -7.06 14.50
C TYR A 112 -7.76 -6.55 14.65
N GLY A 113 -8.34 -5.90 13.66
CA GLY A 113 -9.64 -5.22 13.76
C GLY A 113 -10.69 -5.62 12.74
N GLY A 114 -10.31 -6.36 11.72
CA GLY A 114 -11.19 -6.62 10.57
C GLY A 114 -11.49 -5.35 9.75
N LEU A 115 -12.17 -5.55 8.64
CA LEU A 115 -12.65 -4.43 7.82
C LEU A 115 -13.81 -3.72 8.54
N PRO A 116 -13.92 -2.39 8.42
CA PRO A 116 -15.10 -1.67 8.90
C PRO A 116 -16.38 -2.26 8.31
N ASN A 117 -17.45 -2.36 9.10
CA ASN A 117 -18.71 -3.00 8.71
C ASN A 117 -19.39 -2.43 7.46
N TRP A 118 -19.03 -1.20 7.05
CA TRP A 118 -19.52 -0.54 5.84
C TRP A 118 -18.70 -0.90 4.58
N LEU A 119 -17.54 -1.56 4.72
CA LEU A 119 -16.70 -2.01 3.64
C LEU A 119 -16.90 -3.52 3.41
N SER A 120 -17.66 -3.87 2.38
CA SER A 120 -17.75 -5.29 2.01
C SER A 120 -16.43 -5.77 1.38
N PRO A 121 -16.01 -7.02 1.65
CA PRO A 121 -14.81 -7.60 1.05
C PRO A 121 -14.77 -7.50 -0.48
N ASN A 122 -15.92 -7.68 -1.12
CA ASN A 122 -16.05 -7.60 -2.57
C ASN A 122 -15.77 -6.19 -3.11
N ILE A 123 -16.22 -5.15 -2.40
CA ILE A 123 -15.92 -3.76 -2.78
C ILE A 123 -14.41 -3.50 -2.65
N VAL A 124 -13.77 -3.99 -1.59
CA VAL A 124 -12.32 -3.84 -1.41
C VAL A 124 -11.56 -4.55 -2.53
N GLY A 125 -11.88 -5.81 -2.82
CA GLY A 125 -11.25 -6.57 -3.91
C GLY A 125 -11.42 -5.91 -5.27
N LEU A 126 -12.64 -5.43 -5.59
CA LEU A 126 -12.91 -4.77 -6.86
C LEU A 126 -12.20 -3.42 -6.97
N SER A 127 -12.30 -2.57 -5.94
CA SER A 127 -11.69 -1.23 -5.97
C SER A 127 -10.17 -1.28 -6.03
N THR A 128 -9.53 -2.18 -5.28
CA THR A 128 -8.07 -2.36 -5.33
C THR A 128 -7.61 -2.93 -6.66
N THR A 129 -8.37 -3.84 -7.27
CA THR A 129 -8.07 -4.37 -8.61
C THR A 129 -8.19 -3.27 -9.67
N MET A 130 -9.27 -2.48 -9.64
CA MET A 130 -9.45 -1.35 -10.59
C MET A 130 -8.34 -0.31 -10.43
N LEU A 131 -7.98 0.02 -9.18
CA LEU A 131 -6.90 0.96 -8.90
C LEU A 131 -5.55 0.41 -9.41
N ALA A 132 -5.25 -0.87 -9.17
CA ALA A 132 -4.03 -1.51 -9.64
C ALA A 132 -3.94 -1.53 -11.17
N VAL A 133 -5.04 -1.84 -11.87
CA VAL A 133 -5.10 -1.79 -13.34
C VAL A 133 -4.90 -0.37 -13.85
N GLY A 134 -5.51 0.63 -13.23
CA GLY A 134 -5.32 2.04 -13.59
C GLY A 134 -3.88 2.50 -13.41
N LEU A 135 -3.24 2.17 -12.28
CA LEU A 135 -1.83 2.47 -12.02
C LEU A 135 -0.88 1.76 -13.00
N LEU A 136 -1.18 0.51 -13.35
CA LEU A 136 -0.39 -0.25 -14.31
C LEU A 136 -0.51 0.34 -15.72
N ALA A 137 -1.73 0.66 -16.17
CA ALA A 137 -1.97 1.32 -17.45
C ALA A 137 -1.27 2.69 -17.52
N GLY A 138 -1.36 3.48 -16.44
CA GLY A 138 -0.66 4.75 -16.31
C GLY A 138 0.87 4.60 -16.36
N SER A 139 1.42 3.56 -15.72
CA SER A 139 2.85 3.23 -15.81
C SER A 139 3.29 2.95 -17.25
N LEU A 140 2.49 2.17 -17.99
CA LEU A 140 2.80 1.84 -19.39
C LEU A 140 2.77 3.07 -20.30
N THR A 141 1.81 3.99 -20.09
CA THR A 141 1.65 5.19 -20.92
C THR A 141 2.66 6.28 -20.59
N THR A 142 2.95 6.51 -19.31
CA THR A 142 3.84 7.60 -18.87
C THR A 142 5.29 7.17 -18.66
N GLY A 143 5.55 5.85 -18.57
CA GLY A 143 6.88 5.29 -18.30
C GLY A 143 7.35 5.43 -16.86
N ARG A 144 6.46 5.69 -15.92
CA ARG A 144 6.81 5.80 -14.50
C ARG A 144 6.82 4.42 -13.84
N HIS A 145 8.00 3.88 -13.60
CA HIS A 145 8.18 2.57 -12.95
C HIS A 145 7.60 2.48 -11.56
N LEU A 146 7.61 3.59 -10.80
CA LEU A 146 7.04 3.66 -9.45
C LEU A 146 5.55 3.31 -9.44
N SER A 147 4.80 3.73 -10.46
CA SER A 147 3.36 3.42 -10.57
C SER A 147 3.11 1.92 -10.80
N ALA A 148 4.00 1.22 -11.50
CA ALA A 148 3.92 -0.24 -11.66
C ALA A 148 4.15 -0.96 -10.33
N VAL A 149 5.13 -0.51 -9.54
CA VAL A 149 5.37 -1.04 -8.19
C VAL A 149 4.18 -0.78 -7.29
N SER A 150 3.61 0.44 -7.33
CA SER A 150 2.41 0.78 -6.57
C SER A 150 1.21 -0.07 -6.98
N ALA A 151 1.01 -0.31 -8.28
CA ALA A 151 -0.04 -1.21 -8.79
C ALA A 151 0.09 -2.62 -8.23
N PHE A 152 1.31 -3.16 -8.24
CA PHE A 152 1.61 -4.48 -7.69
C PHE A 152 1.29 -4.57 -6.19
N VAL A 153 1.75 -3.60 -5.39
CA VAL A 153 1.53 -3.57 -3.94
C VAL A 153 0.04 -3.46 -3.61
N VAL A 154 -0.70 -2.56 -4.28
CA VAL A 154 -2.15 -2.39 -4.10
C VAL A 154 -2.90 -3.67 -4.44
N PHE A 155 -2.55 -4.31 -5.55
CA PHE A 155 -3.17 -5.57 -5.97
C PHE A 155 -2.94 -6.67 -4.94
N VAL A 156 -1.69 -6.91 -4.54
CA VAL A 156 -1.35 -7.96 -3.57
C VAL A 156 -2.05 -7.73 -2.23
N ALA A 157 -1.96 -6.50 -1.69
CA ALA A 157 -2.60 -6.17 -0.43
C ALA A 157 -4.13 -6.34 -0.50
N GLY A 158 -4.79 -5.73 -1.48
CA GLY A 158 -6.24 -5.78 -1.61
C GLY A 158 -6.78 -7.18 -1.85
N MET A 159 -6.12 -7.96 -2.70
CA MET A 159 -6.54 -9.34 -2.98
C MET A 159 -6.28 -10.30 -1.82
N THR A 160 -5.18 -10.11 -1.07
CA THR A 160 -4.93 -10.89 0.14
C THR A 160 -6.03 -10.66 1.18
N LEU A 161 -6.42 -9.39 1.37
CA LEU A 161 -7.51 -9.03 2.26
C LEU A 161 -8.84 -9.63 1.81
N TRP A 162 -9.15 -9.54 0.52
CA TRP A 162 -10.37 -10.10 -0.06
C TRP A 162 -10.44 -11.62 0.10
N VAL A 163 -9.35 -12.33 -0.17
CA VAL A 163 -9.30 -13.80 -0.01
C VAL A 163 -9.48 -14.20 1.46
N ARG A 164 -8.79 -13.54 2.39
CA ARG A 164 -8.91 -13.84 3.82
C ARG A 164 -10.32 -13.57 4.37
N SER A 165 -10.99 -12.53 3.88
CA SER A 165 -12.34 -12.18 4.35
C SER A 165 -13.46 -13.02 3.74
N ASN A 166 -13.19 -13.84 2.72
CA ASN A 166 -14.15 -14.77 2.10
C ASN A 166 -14.03 -16.22 2.60
N ASP A 167 -13.40 -16.46 3.75
CA ASP A 167 -13.35 -17.75 4.49
C ASP A 167 -13.16 -18.99 3.61
N GLY A 168 -12.20 -18.95 2.70
CA GLY A 168 -11.80 -20.13 1.90
C GLY A 168 -12.75 -20.53 0.76
N GLY A 169 -13.82 -19.74 0.51
CA GLY A 169 -14.73 -19.99 -0.63
C GLY A 169 -14.10 -19.72 -2.01
N VAL A 170 -12.90 -19.12 -2.03
CA VAL A 170 -12.22 -18.73 -3.26
C VAL A 170 -11.09 -19.69 -3.60
N ASN A 171 -11.19 -20.36 -4.76
CA ASN A 171 -10.10 -21.22 -5.24
C ASN A 171 -8.97 -20.39 -5.87
N VAL A 172 -8.02 -19.96 -5.04
CA VAL A 172 -6.88 -19.13 -5.48
C VAL A 172 -5.75 -19.92 -6.14
N ARG A 173 -5.82 -21.25 -6.15
CA ARG A 173 -4.71 -22.10 -6.66
C ARG A 173 -4.41 -21.91 -8.14
N LEU A 174 -5.41 -21.51 -8.94
CA LEU A 174 -5.25 -21.25 -10.37
C LEU A 174 -4.80 -19.82 -10.71
N TRP A 175 -4.78 -18.92 -9.75
CA TRP A 175 -4.42 -17.52 -9.97
C TRP A 175 -3.01 -17.28 -10.51
N PRO A 176 -1.98 -18.03 -10.05
CA PRO A 176 -0.64 -17.90 -10.63
C PRO A 176 -0.60 -18.23 -12.13
N ILE A 177 -1.40 -19.21 -12.56
CA ILE A 177 -1.48 -19.58 -13.98
C ILE A 177 -2.08 -18.42 -14.79
N GLY A 178 -3.19 -17.84 -14.30
CA GLY A 178 -3.80 -16.64 -14.90
C GLY A 178 -2.84 -15.47 -14.98
N GLY A 179 -2.09 -15.19 -13.89
CA GLY A 179 -1.07 -14.17 -13.86
C GLY A 179 0.05 -14.38 -14.88
N LEU A 180 0.56 -15.61 -14.99
CA LEU A 180 1.61 -15.95 -15.97
C LEU A 180 1.12 -15.83 -17.42
N THR A 181 -0.12 -16.25 -17.72
CA THR A 181 -0.68 -16.11 -19.07
C THR A 181 -0.88 -14.65 -19.46
N LEU A 182 -1.38 -13.81 -18.56
CA LEU A 182 -1.52 -12.36 -18.78
C LEU A 182 -0.16 -11.68 -18.93
N ALA A 183 0.83 -12.06 -18.12
CA ALA A 183 2.20 -11.54 -18.24
C ALA A 183 2.82 -11.87 -19.61
N GLY A 184 2.65 -13.12 -20.07
CA GLY A 184 3.08 -13.53 -21.40
C GLY A 184 2.36 -12.73 -22.50
N GLY A 185 1.06 -12.48 -22.36
CA GLY A 185 0.29 -11.62 -23.26
C GLY A 185 0.83 -10.19 -23.32
N LEU A 186 1.14 -9.57 -22.14
CA LEU A 186 1.75 -8.23 -22.08
C LEU A 186 3.10 -8.15 -22.79
N LEU A 187 3.96 -9.17 -22.58
CA LEU A 187 5.24 -9.24 -23.30
C LEU A 187 5.04 -9.42 -24.81
N GLY A 188 4.04 -10.22 -25.23
CA GLY A 188 3.68 -10.33 -26.64
C GLY A 188 3.22 -9.02 -27.27
N VAL A 189 2.36 -8.26 -26.55
CA VAL A 189 1.91 -6.93 -26.99
C VAL A 189 3.07 -5.92 -27.08
N SER A 190 4.08 -6.04 -26.21
CA SER A 190 5.24 -5.15 -26.23
C SER A 190 6.00 -5.15 -27.56
N THR A 191 5.98 -6.28 -28.27
CA THR A 191 6.66 -6.40 -29.58
C THR A 191 5.93 -5.65 -30.69
N THR A 192 4.63 -5.39 -30.53
CA THR A 192 3.78 -4.75 -31.55
C THR A 192 3.55 -3.26 -31.28
N VAL A 193 3.44 -2.87 -30.01
CA VAL A 193 3.10 -1.47 -29.63
C VAL A 193 4.35 -0.59 -29.51
N GLY A 194 5.53 -1.19 -29.34
CA GLY A 194 6.76 -0.43 -29.11
C GLY A 194 6.83 0.14 -27.70
N GLY A 195 7.86 0.94 -27.44
CA GLY A 195 8.16 1.51 -26.11
C GLY A 195 9.41 0.89 -25.49
N SER A 196 9.85 1.41 -24.33
CA SER A 196 11.02 0.84 -23.66
C SER A 196 10.68 -0.53 -23.09
N ALA A 197 11.51 -1.53 -23.37
CA ALA A 197 11.33 -2.93 -22.91
C ALA A 197 11.12 -3.01 -21.39
N ASP A 198 11.79 -2.14 -20.64
CA ASP A 198 11.77 -2.12 -19.18
C ASP A 198 10.37 -1.94 -18.61
N ARG A 199 9.51 -1.12 -19.23
CA ARG A 199 8.12 -0.87 -18.79
C ARG A 199 7.29 -2.13 -18.90
N TRP A 200 7.39 -2.82 -20.03
CA TRP A 200 6.65 -4.03 -20.31
C TRP A 200 7.11 -5.19 -19.42
N VAL A 201 8.43 -5.28 -19.18
CA VAL A 201 9.00 -6.27 -18.27
C VAL A 201 8.51 -6.05 -16.85
N LEU A 202 8.54 -4.81 -16.34
CA LEU A 202 8.03 -4.50 -14.98
C LEU A 202 6.53 -4.78 -14.86
N ALA A 203 5.73 -4.42 -15.87
CA ALA A 203 4.30 -4.71 -15.88
C ALA A 203 4.03 -6.22 -15.90
N ALA A 204 4.75 -6.97 -16.72
CA ALA A 204 4.64 -8.42 -16.79
C ALA A 204 5.05 -9.08 -15.47
N MET A 205 6.13 -8.61 -14.84
CA MET A 205 6.54 -9.10 -13.51
C MET A 205 5.47 -8.82 -12.46
N ALA A 206 4.89 -7.62 -12.43
CA ALA A 206 3.84 -7.27 -11.48
C ALA A 206 2.61 -8.20 -11.64
N VAL A 207 2.20 -8.48 -12.87
CA VAL A 207 1.07 -9.35 -13.18
C VAL A 207 1.38 -10.83 -12.92
N ALA A 208 2.61 -11.28 -13.15
CA ALA A 208 3.03 -12.67 -12.89
C ALA A 208 3.15 -12.96 -11.39
N PHE A 209 3.85 -12.10 -10.67
CA PHE A 209 4.16 -12.33 -9.25
C PHE A 209 3.04 -11.90 -8.30
N GLY A 210 2.16 -10.97 -8.69
CA GLY A 210 1.05 -10.52 -7.86
C GLY A 210 0.16 -11.66 -7.39
N PRO A 211 -0.46 -12.45 -8.29
CA PRO A 211 -1.29 -13.59 -7.91
C PRO A 211 -0.53 -14.67 -7.13
N LEU A 212 0.75 -14.89 -7.43
CA LEU A 212 1.59 -15.83 -6.70
C LEU A 212 1.76 -15.41 -5.23
N LEU A 213 2.07 -14.14 -4.99
CA LEU A 213 2.20 -13.61 -3.63
C LEU A 213 0.88 -13.62 -2.87
N VAL A 214 -0.24 -13.32 -3.54
CA VAL A 214 -1.57 -13.43 -2.90
C VAL A 214 -1.80 -14.87 -2.40
N VAL A 215 -1.51 -15.88 -3.21
CA VAL A 215 -1.64 -17.29 -2.79
C VAL A 215 -0.74 -17.60 -1.61
N LEU A 216 0.53 -17.18 -1.64
CA LEU A 216 1.47 -17.42 -0.55
C LEU A 216 1.06 -16.74 0.75
N LEU A 217 0.54 -15.51 0.69
CA LEU A 217 0.17 -14.72 1.86
C LEU A 217 -1.23 -15.06 2.40
N ALA A 218 -2.15 -15.52 1.54
CA ALA A 218 -3.52 -15.82 1.96
C ALA A 218 -3.71 -17.26 2.47
N VAL A 219 -2.87 -18.21 2.03
CA VAL A 219 -3.00 -19.65 2.36
C VAL A 219 -2.21 -20.04 3.61
N ASN A 220 -1.22 -19.22 4.03
CA ASN A 220 -0.48 -19.37 5.28
C ASN A 220 -1.08 -18.47 6.37
#